data_248e896623624362cd1ae8638e9b733c
#
_entry.id   248e896623624362cd1ae8638e9b733c
#
_cell.length_a   1.000
_cell.length_b   1.000
_cell.length_c   1.000
_cell.angle_alpha   90.00
_cell.angle_beta   90.00
_cell.angle_gamma   90.00
#
_symmetry.space_group_name_H-M   'P 1'
#
loop_
_entity.id
_entity.type
_entity.pdbx_description
1 polymer ?
#
loop_
_entity_poly.entity_id
_entity_poly.type
_entity_poly.pdbx_seq_one_letter_code
_entity_poly.pdbx_strand_id
1 'polypeptide(L)'
;MTAESTVLASVRFALNRRADCRVHRNNVGALQDKTGRWVQYGLAVGSSDLIGWTVRNGVAVFTSIEVKAARGRLTPEQANWLRVVQDAGGVAGMVRSADEAVALVEGGV
;
A
#
# COMPACT_ATOMS: atom_id res chain seq x y z
N MET A 1 -13.96 -8.88 -11.68
CA MET A 1 -13.10 -8.53 -10.54
C MET A 1 -11.94 -9.50 -10.49
N THR A 2 -10.71 -9.00 -10.39
CA THR A 2 -9.52 -9.86 -10.31
C THR A 2 -9.32 -10.38 -8.89
N ALA A 3 -8.51 -11.43 -8.75
CA ALA A 3 -8.13 -11.96 -7.44
C ALA A 3 -7.43 -10.88 -6.60
N GLU A 4 -6.54 -10.11 -7.24
CA GLU A 4 -5.83 -9.03 -6.54
C GLU A 4 -6.77 -7.93 -6.07
N SER A 5 -7.76 -7.54 -6.89
CA SER A 5 -8.71 -6.51 -6.49
C SER A 5 -9.62 -6.97 -5.36
N THR A 6 -9.91 -8.27 -5.29
CA THR A 6 -10.68 -8.83 -4.17
C THR A 6 -9.87 -8.78 -2.88
N VAL A 7 -8.59 -9.13 -2.94
CA VAL A 7 -7.70 -9.01 -1.77
C VAL A 7 -7.57 -7.56 -1.35
N LEU A 8 -7.37 -6.65 -2.31
CA LEU A 8 -7.25 -5.22 -2.04
C LEU A 8 -8.47 -4.70 -1.28
N ALA A 9 -9.67 -5.05 -1.73
CA ALA A 9 -10.91 -4.62 -1.08
C ALA A 9 -10.99 -5.14 0.37
N SER A 10 -10.63 -6.41 0.60
CA SER A 10 -10.67 -6.98 1.94
C SER A 10 -9.63 -6.35 2.86
N VAL A 11 -8.45 -6.03 2.36
CA VAL A 11 -7.41 -5.34 3.13
C VAL A 11 -7.88 -3.94 3.52
N ARG A 12 -8.42 -3.19 2.57
CA ARG A 12 -8.94 -1.84 2.84
C ARG A 12 -10.02 -1.87 3.92
N PHE A 13 -10.95 -2.80 3.81
CA PHE A 13 -12.02 -2.93 4.79
C PHE A 13 -11.46 -3.25 6.18
N ALA A 14 -10.58 -4.25 6.27
CA ALA A 14 -10.03 -4.69 7.54
C ALA A 14 -9.24 -3.59 8.25
N LEU A 15 -8.42 -2.83 7.51
CA LEU A 15 -7.59 -1.78 8.10
C LEU A 15 -8.39 -0.53 8.45
N ASN A 16 -9.33 -0.13 7.60
CA ASN A 16 -10.08 1.12 7.80
C ASN A 16 -11.17 1.01 8.88
N ARG A 17 -11.49 -0.19 9.33
CA ARG A 17 -12.40 -0.37 10.47
C ARG A 17 -11.68 -0.29 11.81
N ARG A 18 -10.33 -0.27 11.81
CA ARG A 18 -9.54 -0.14 13.02
C ARG A 18 -9.51 1.33 13.46
N ALA A 19 -9.41 1.55 14.77
CA ALA A 19 -9.29 2.89 15.31
C ALA A 19 -7.91 3.51 15.06
N ASP A 20 -6.88 2.65 14.86
CA ASP A 20 -5.48 3.07 14.81
C ASP A 20 -4.90 3.15 13.39
N CYS A 21 -5.70 2.89 12.36
CA CYS A 21 -5.17 2.80 11.00
C CYS A 21 -6.16 3.36 9.98
N ARG A 22 -5.62 4.07 8.99
CA ARG A 22 -6.37 4.48 7.81
C ARG A 22 -5.49 4.32 6.59
N VAL A 23 -6.04 3.72 5.55
CA VAL A 23 -5.34 3.58 4.27
C VAL A 23 -6.27 4.00 3.13
N HIS A 24 -5.67 4.56 2.10
CA HIS A 24 -6.37 5.05 0.92
C HIS A 24 -5.71 4.48 -0.33
N ARG A 25 -6.48 4.34 -1.37
CA ARG A 25 -5.98 3.86 -2.64
C ARG A 25 -4.98 4.86 -3.22
N ASN A 26 -3.79 4.36 -3.59
CA ASN A 26 -2.77 5.12 -4.29
C ASN A 26 -2.67 4.57 -5.72
N ASN A 27 -3.42 5.16 -6.63
CA ASN A 27 -3.34 4.78 -8.04
C ASN A 27 -2.12 5.43 -8.65
N VAL A 28 -1.22 4.62 -9.18
CA VAL A 28 0.00 5.10 -9.83
C VAL A 28 -0.09 4.76 -11.31
N GLY A 29 0.18 5.74 -12.15
CA GLY A 29 0.16 5.52 -13.59
C GLY A 29 0.50 6.77 -14.36
N ALA A 30 0.27 6.70 -15.66
CA ALA A 30 0.46 7.81 -16.56
C ALA A 30 -0.60 7.75 -17.66
N LEU A 31 -1.02 8.91 -18.12
CA LEU A 31 -1.93 9.01 -19.25
C LEU A 31 -1.59 10.25 -20.07
N GLN A 32 -2.05 10.26 -21.32
CA GLN A 32 -1.89 11.43 -22.19
C GLN A 32 -3.06 12.39 -21.98
N ASP A 33 -2.75 13.68 -21.86
CA ASP A 33 -3.77 14.71 -21.83
C ASP A 33 -4.26 15.01 -23.26
N LYS A 34 -5.15 16.00 -23.39
CA LYS A 34 -5.74 16.38 -24.69
C LYS A 34 -4.70 16.88 -25.67
N THR A 35 -3.54 17.33 -25.20
CA THR A 35 -2.48 17.83 -26.06
C THR A 35 -1.47 16.76 -26.45
N GLY A 36 -1.65 15.52 -25.96
CA GLY A 36 -0.72 14.41 -26.20
C GLY A 36 0.42 14.36 -25.20
N ARG A 37 0.43 15.22 -24.19
CA ARG A 37 1.48 15.24 -23.17
C ARG A 37 1.21 14.18 -22.11
N TRP A 38 2.26 13.48 -21.70
CA TRP A 38 2.16 12.47 -20.65
C TRP A 38 2.04 13.12 -19.28
N VAL A 39 1.05 12.69 -18.51
CA VAL A 39 0.81 13.16 -17.14
C VAL A 39 0.89 11.96 -16.22
N GLN A 40 1.76 12.03 -15.22
CA GLN A 40 1.88 11.00 -14.21
C GLN A 40 0.98 11.33 -13.02
N TYR A 41 0.43 10.30 -12.40
CA TYR A 41 -0.39 10.44 -11.21
C TYR A 41 0.00 9.37 -10.17
N GLY A 42 -0.41 9.58 -8.92
CA GLY A 42 0.02 8.78 -7.79
C GLY A 42 1.31 9.31 -7.18
N LEU A 43 1.79 8.65 -6.12
CA LEU A 43 2.98 9.13 -5.41
C LEU A 43 4.25 9.00 -6.23
N ALA A 44 4.55 7.80 -6.69
CA ALA A 44 5.76 7.51 -7.42
C ALA A 44 5.67 6.13 -8.04
N VAL A 45 6.49 5.89 -9.07
CA VAL A 45 6.61 4.57 -9.66
C VAL A 45 7.13 3.60 -8.58
N GLY A 46 6.45 2.49 -8.41
CA GLY A 46 6.78 1.49 -7.39
C GLY A 46 6.15 1.73 -6.03
N SER A 47 5.51 2.90 -5.81
CA SER A 47 4.80 3.11 -4.55
C SER A 47 3.60 2.17 -4.44
N SER A 48 3.23 1.87 -3.18
CA SER A 48 2.27 0.80 -2.88
C SER A 48 0.84 1.15 -3.27
N ASP A 49 0.01 0.12 -3.40
CA ASP A 49 -1.43 0.24 -3.72
C ASP A 49 -2.19 1.05 -2.68
N LEU A 50 -1.81 0.92 -1.42
CA LEU A 50 -2.48 1.58 -0.30
C LEU A 50 -1.46 2.38 0.49
N ILE A 51 -1.83 3.61 0.84
CA ILE A 51 -1.03 4.50 1.67
C ILE A 51 -1.91 5.13 2.73
N GLY A 52 -1.32 5.48 3.85
CA GLY A 52 -2.02 6.13 4.94
C GLY A 52 -1.16 6.18 6.19
N TRP A 53 -1.76 5.88 7.33
CA TRP A 53 -1.04 5.93 8.59
C TRP A 53 -1.54 4.85 9.56
N THR A 54 -0.66 4.51 10.48
CA THR A 54 -0.96 3.67 11.64
C THR A 54 -0.55 4.45 12.87
N VAL A 55 -1.44 4.58 13.84
CA VAL A 55 -1.11 5.32 15.05
C VAL A 55 -0.28 4.41 15.97
N ARG A 56 0.90 4.88 16.35
CA ARG A 56 1.80 4.21 17.28
C ARG A 56 2.32 5.23 18.27
N ASN A 57 2.09 4.99 19.56
CA ASN A 57 2.50 5.91 20.63
C ASN A 57 1.98 7.33 20.39
N GLY A 58 0.74 7.45 19.92
CA GLY A 58 0.10 8.73 19.66
C GLY A 58 0.57 9.46 18.40
N VAL A 59 1.38 8.81 17.58
CA VAL A 59 1.95 9.40 16.36
C VAL A 59 1.41 8.67 15.13
N ALA A 60 1.03 9.43 14.12
CA ALA A 60 0.62 8.88 12.82
C ALA A 60 1.87 8.45 12.06
N VAL A 61 2.10 7.15 11.98
CA VAL A 61 3.25 6.57 11.29
C VAL A 61 2.84 6.24 9.86
N PHE A 62 3.60 6.74 8.88
CA PHE A 62 3.30 6.48 7.47
C PHE A 62 3.22 4.98 7.21
N THR A 63 2.16 4.57 6.53
CA THR A 63 1.87 3.17 6.23
C THR A 63 1.70 2.99 4.73
N SER A 64 2.37 1.99 4.17
CA SER A 64 2.38 1.73 2.74
C SER A 64 2.30 0.22 2.49
N ILE A 65 1.22 -0.22 1.86
CA ILE A 65 0.93 -1.65 1.73
C ILE A 65 0.75 -1.99 0.26
N GLU A 66 1.59 -2.91 -0.22
CA GLU A 66 1.46 -3.49 -1.54
C GLU A 66 0.63 -4.76 -1.45
N VAL A 67 -0.40 -4.86 -2.27
CA VAL A 67 -1.30 -6.02 -2.26
C VAL A 67 -1.01 -6.88 -3.48
N LYS A 68 -0.81 -8.17 -3.26
CA LYS A 68 -0.62 -9.15 -4.32
C LYS A 68 -1.54 -10.34 -4.10
N ALA A 69 -2.05 -10.92 -5.19
CA ALA A 69 -2.70 -12.21 -5.15
C ALA A 69 -1.66 -13.32 -4.97
N ALA A 70 -2.11 -14.57 -4.84
CA ALA A 70 -1.28 -15.70 -4.43
C ALA A 70 0.01 -15.86 -5.27
N ARG A 71 -0.01 -15.52 -6.55
CA ARG A 71 1.14 -15.69 -7.45
C ARG A 71 1.81 -14.39 -7.85
N GLY A 72 1.27 -13.26 -7.37
CA GLY A 72 1.86 -11.96 -7.68
C GLY A 72 3.20 -11.77 -7.00
N ARG A 73 4.12 -11.07 -7.66
CA ARG A 73 5.45 -10.79 -7.14
C ARG A 73 5.72 -9.30 -7.18
N LEU A 74 6.53 -8.85 -6.26
CA LEU A 74 6.99 -7.46 -6.26
C LEU A 74 7.90 -7.22 -7.44
N THR A 75 7.73 -6.07 -8.09
CA THR A 75 8.76 -5.56 -9.01
C THR A 75 9.94 -5.02 -8.19
N PRO A 76 11.12 -4.86 -8.82
CA PRO A 76 12.24 -4.23 -8.11
C PRO A 76 11.91 -2.86 -7.54
N GLU A 77 11.14 -2.05 -8.27
CA GLU A 77 10.74 -0.72 -7.83
C GLU A 77 9.82 -0.79 -6.61
N GLN A 78 8.88 -1.74 -6.60
CA GLN A 78 7.99 -1.95 -5.46
C GLN A 78 8.77 -2.42 -4.24
N ALA A 79 9.68 -3.38 -4.43
CA ALA A 79 10.51 -3.87 -3.33
C ALA A 79 11.37 -2.75 -2.75
N ASN A 80 11.95 -1.90 -3.61
CA ASN A 80 12.75 -0.78 -3.18
C ASN A 80 11.93 0.24 -2.39
N TRP A 81 10.72 0.56 -2.86
CA TRP A 81 9.83 1.48 -2.17
C TRP A 81 9.53 1.00 -0.74
N LEU A 82 9.15 -0.26 -0.60
CA LEU A 82 8.83 -0.82 0.71
C LEU A 82 10.04 -0.76 1.65
N ARG A 83 11.22 -1.08 1.15
CA ARG A 83 12.45 -1.02 1.95
C ARG A 83 12.75 0.39 2.41
N VAL A 84 12.62 1.37 1.51
CA VAL A 84 12.89 2.78 1.84
C VAL A 84 11.93 3.27 2.93
N VAL A 85 10.64 2.91 2.83
CA VAL A 85 9.65 3.27 3.84
C VAL A 85 9.98 2.62 5.19
N GLN A 86 10.33 1.34 5.18
CA GLN A 86 10.71 0.61 6.40
C GLN A 86 11.95 1.24 7.05
N ASP A 87 12.97 1.57 6.25
CA ASP A 87 14.19 2.18 6.75
C ASP A 87 13.94 3.57 7.36
N ALA A 88 12.92 4.26 6.87
CA ALA A 88 12.52 5.56 7.41
C ALA A 88 11.68 5.45 8.70
N GLY A 89 11.33 4.23 9.12
CA GLY A 89 10.52 4.01 10.31
C GLY A 89 9.04 3.83 10.03
N GLY A 90 8.64 3.76 8.77
CA GLY A 90 7.24 3.55 8.39
C GLY A 90 6.81 2.08 8.50
N VAL A 91 5.51 1.88 8.42
CA VAL A 91 4.91 0.54 8.37
C VAL A 91 4.74 0.20 6.90
N ALA A 92 5.48 -0.77 6.40
CA ALA A 92 5.40 -1.12 4.99
C ALA A 92 5.62 -2.61 4.77
N GLY A 93 4.91 -3.15 3.80
CA GLY A 93 5.06 -4.54 3.44
C GLY A 93 4.14 -4.94 2.31
N MET A 94 4.38 -6.14 1.80
CA MET A 94 3.53 -6.78 0.81
C MET A 94 2.64 -7.78 1.53
N VAL A 95 1.36 -7.74 1.24
CA VAL A 95 0.38 -8.64 1.86
C VAL A 95 -0.43 -9.36 0.79
N ARG A 96 -0.89 -10.57 1.14
CA ARG A 96 -1.73 -11.39 0.26
C ARG A 96 -3.11 -11.65 0.84
N SER A 97 -3.38 -11.10 2.03
CA SER A 97 -4.66 -11.28 2.71
C SER A 97 -4.90 -10.16 3.71
N ALA A 98 -6.15 -10.02 4.14
CA ALA A 98 -6.51 -9.10 5.20
C ALA A 98 -5.80 -9.45 6.51
N ASP A 99 -5.69 -10.75 6.83
CA ASP A 99 -5.01 -11.18 8.06
C ASP A 99 -3.54 -10.78 8.06
N GLU A 100 -2.85 -10.90 6.92
CA GLU A 100 -1.46 -10.46 6.81
C GLU A 100 -1.34 -8.95 6.99
N ALA A 101 -2.29 -8.20 6.45
CA ALA A 101 -2.29 -6.74 6.60
C ALA A 101 -2.51 -6.33 8.07
N VAL A 102 -3.43 -6.99 8.76
CA VAL A 102 -3.66 -6.72 10.19
C VAL A 102 -2.40 -7.04 11.01
N ALA A 103 -1.76 -8.18 10.75
CA ALA A 103 -0.52 -8.54 11.43
C ALA A 103 0.58 -7.50 11.21
N LEU A 104 0.68 -6.99 9.97
CA LEU A 104 1.68 -5.98 9.64
C LEU A 104 1.48 -4.69 10.43
N VAL A 105 0.26 -4.15 10.48
CA VAL A 105 0.00 -2.90 11.19
C VAL A 105 0.03 -3.06 12.70
N GLU A 106 -0.17 -4.27 13.20
CA GLU A 106 -0.04 -4.57 14.63
C GLU A 106 1.41 -4.71 15.08
N GLY A 107 2.35 -4.50 14.15
CA GLY A 107 3.77 -4.65 14.46
C GLY A 107 4.24 -6.09 14.48
N GLY A 108 3.46 -6.98 13.89
CA GLY A 108 3.83 -8.37 13.72
C GLY A 108 5.03 -8.49 12.81
N VAL A 109 6.03 -9.15 13.27
CA VAL A 109 7.27 -9.39 12.53
C VAL A 109 7.36 -10.83 12.17
#